data_a4715995ad68db0d62d379ec3a41bb50
#
_entry.id   a4715995ad68db0d62d379ec3a41bb50
#
_cell.length_a   1.000
_cell.length_b   1.000
_cell.length_c   1.000
_cell.angle_alpha   90.00
_cell.angle_beta   90.00
_cell.angle_gamma   90.00
#
_symmetry.space_group_name_H-M   'P 1'
#
loop_
_entity.id
_entity.type
_entity.pdbx_description
1 polymer ?
#
loop_
_entity_poly.entity_id
_entity_poly.type
_entity_poly.pdbx_seq_one_letter_code
_entity_poly.pdbx_strand_id
1 'polypeptide(L)'
;MLGRIALVISSMLLTLLVLELGARLMHGAEGAWKWQNLVLLERDPMAGTRQGRFVYDAQLGFISTPNFNSTDVNYDARGYRMGPLLPEDVANKRPVVALGDSYTQGDELTDTETWPAQLQGILHRPVVNAGVTGYGIDQTILRAERAVAELKPAAIVIGFIPDDLRRAEMRRVWGTEKPYFTLEGHELKLHDVPVPPSPSPRDTLDWAQWIFGYSVAVDTFLRHKGWQYEWAVDHERVLPRGEGERIACALMQRLAGLARDAQAPALIVAQYDPYSWQDAEFPKEQRRIAAGLLKCATDAGLATVDSFAAFDKAIAAMGLHSIYLKHHPSPIGARLIAEQVAAGLAPLLDRQSDQGDGHSDVHRDRQQ
;
A
#
# COMPACT_ATOMS: atom_id res chain seq x y z
N MET A 1 16.75 30.13 -48.29
CA MET A 1 16.36 30.07 -46.87
C MET A 1 15.43 28.88 -46.64
N LEU A 2 14.36 28.71 -47.36
CA LEU A 2 13.39 27.59 -47.27
C LEU A 2 14.04 26.18 -47.36
N GLY A 3 14.98 25.95 -48.31
CA GLY A 3 15.63 24.65 -48.45
C GLY A 3 16.51 24.23 -47.24
N ARG A 4 17.16 25.21 -46.56
CA ARG A 4 17.90 24.92 -45.33
C ARG A 4 16.99 24.59 -44.15
N ILE A 5 15.86 25.26 -44.05
CA ILE A 5 14.83 24.99 -43.01
C ILE A 5 14.25 23.58 -43.24
N ALA A 6 13.89 23.25 -44.49
CA ALA A 6 13.40 21.93 -44.82
C ALA A 6 14.41 20.82 -44.49
N LEU A 7 15.70 21.05 -44.79
CA LEU A 7 16.77 20.08 -44.45
C LEU A 7 16.89 19.86 -42.94
N VAL A 8 16.84 20.95 -42.15
CA VAL A 8 16.92 20.84 -40.68
C VAL A 8 15.72 20.07 -40.14
N ILE A 9 14.50 20.39 -40.60
CA ILE A 9 13.28 19.69 -40.16
C ILE A 9 13.36 18.20 -40.54
N SER A 10 13.75 17.88 -41.78
CA SER A 10 13.87 16.48 -42.22
C SER A 10 14.93 15.71 -41.43
N SER A 11 16.08 16.35 -41.11
CA SER A 11 17.12 15.75 -40.26
C SER A 11 16.61 15.48 -38.84
N MET A 12 15.87 16.42 -38.24
CA MET A 12 15.27 16.24 -36.92
C MET A 12 14.26 15.10 -36.90
N LEU A 13 13.38 15.05 -37.89
CA LEU A 13 12.39 13.99 -38.01
C LEU A 13 13.03 12.60 -38.17
N LEU A 14 14.09 12.54 -39.00
CA LEU A 14 14.84 11.28 -39.19
C LEU A 14 15.52 10.85 -37.89
N THR A 15 16.12 11.79 -37.15
CA THR A 15 16.76 11.49 -35.86
C THR A 15 15.74 10.97 -34.86
N LEU A 16 14.57 11.61 -34.74
CA LEU A 16 13.50 11.17 -33.86
C LEU A 16 12.97 9.79 -34.23
N LEU A 17 12.85 9.51 -35.53
CA LEU A 17 12.46 8.19 -36.04
C LEU A 17 13.48 7.10 -35.66
N VAL A 18 14.77 7.39 -35.83
CA VAL A 18 15.86 6.46 -35.48
C VAL A 18 15.87 6.18 -33.98
N LEU A 19 15.69 7.22 -33.14
CA LEU A 19 15.62 7.06 -31.70
C LEU A 19 14.40 6.21 -31.28
N GLU A 20 13.24 6.47 -31.87
CA GLU A 20 12.02 5.71 -31.60
C GLU A 20 12.16 4.24 -32.00
N LEU A 21 12.68 3.96 -33.22
CA LEU A 21 12.94 2.59 -33.68
C LEU A 21 13.96 1.88 -32.80
N GLY A 22 15.04 2.57 -32.42
CA GLY A 22 16.05 2.05 -31.49
C GLY A 22 15.46 1.68 -30.13
N ALA A 23 14.68 2.59 -29.54
CA ALA A 23 14.00 2.32 -28.29
C ALA A 23 13.04 1.13 -28.39
N ARG A 24 12.23 1.04 -29.44
CA ARG A 24 11.32 -0.10 -29.69
C ARG A 24 12.04 -1.43 -29.83
N LEU A 25 13.16 -1.46 -30.54
CA LEU A 25 13.97 -2.68 -30.71
C LEU A 25 14.60 -3.13 -29.38
N MET A 26 15.00 -2.20 -28.50
CA MET A 26 15.52 -2.52 -27.16
C MET A 26 14.47 -3.19 -26.27
N HIS A 27 13.19 -2.92 -26.47
CA HIS A 27 12.09 -3.55 -25.74
C HIS A 27 11.60 -4.89 -26.34
N GLY A 28 12.31 -5.43 -27.32
CA GLY A 28 12.03 -6.72 -27.96
C GLY A 28 10.87 -6.70 -28.95
N ALA A 29 10.63 -7.86 -29.58
CA ALA A 29 9.65 -7.98 -30.67
C ALA A 29 8.21 -7.64 -30.25
N GLU A 30 7.83 -7.92 -29.01
CA GLU A 30 6.51 -7.55 -28.49
C GLU A 30 6.34 -6.03 -28.33
N GLY A 31 7.39 -5.32 -27.91
CA GLY A 31 7.40 -3.86 -27.78
C GLY A 31 7.39 -3.12 -29.11
N ALA A 32 8.04 -3.68 -30.14
CA ALA A 32 8.24 -3.03 -31.45
C ALA A 32 6.92 -2.69 -32.17
N TRP A 33 5.86 -3.47 -31.95
CA TRP A 33 4.58 -3.35 -32.64
C TRP A 33 3.44 -2.84 -31.77
N LYS A 34 3.69 -2.46 -30.52
CA LYS A 34 2.64 -1.85 -29.66
C LYS A 34 2.45 -0.38 -30.02
N TRP A 35 1.35 -0.07 -30.71
CA TRP A 35 0.94 1.28 -31.08
C TRP A 35 -0.18 1.80 -30.14
N GLN A 36 -0.04 1.54 -28.83
CA GLN A 36 -0.95 2.04 -27.82
C GLN A 36 -0.31 3.23 -27.12
N ASN A 37 -1.12 4.18 -26.66
CA ASN A 37 -0.62 5.28 -25.86
C ASN A 37 -0.13 4.71 -24.52
N LEU A 38 1.17 4.78 -24.27
CA LEU A 38 1.83 4.19 -23.10
C LEU A 38 1.37 4.85 -21.80
N VAL A 39 1.03 6.14 -21.86
CA VAL A 39 0.44 6.86 -20.72
C VAL A 39 -0.90 6.25 -20.32
N LEU A 40 -1.67 5.65 -21.22
CA LEU A 40 -2.93 4.95 -20.94
C LEU A 40 -2.72 3.48 -20.50
N LEU A 41 -1.64 2.84 -20.91
CA LEU A 41 -1.38 1.43 -20.60
C LEU A 41 -1.04 1.18 -19.14
N GLU A 42 -0.37 2.13 -18.51
CA GLU A 42 0.01 2.02 -17.09
C GLU A 42 -1.15 2.27 -16.13
N ARG A 43 -2.30 2.70 -16.67
CA ARG A 43 -3.43 3.23 -15.89
C ARG A 43 -4.48 2.25 -15.50
N ASP A 44 -4.39 1.03 -15.94
CA ASP A 44 -5.40 0.06 -15.64
C ASP A 44 -4.90 -1.24 -15.02
N PRO A 45 -4.02 -1.20 -14.01
CA PRO A 45 -3.86 -2.37 -13.15
C PRO A 45 -5.13 -2.62 -12.34
N MET A 46 -6.00 -1.60 -12.18
CA MET A 46 -7.24 -1.71 -11.40
C MET A 46 -8.44 -2.14 -12.26
N ALA A 47 -8.52 -1.79 -13.54
CA ALA A 47 -9.65 -2.13 -14.39
C ALA A 47 -9.44 -3.43 -15.20
N GLY A 48 -8.23 -3.69 -15.74
CA GLY A 48 -8.00 -4.80 -16.66
C GLY A 48 -7.84 -6.17 -16.02
N THR A 49 -7.05 -6.27 -14.96
CA THR A 49 -6.75 -7.55 -14.29
C THR A 49 -7.56 -7.78 -13.02
N ARG A 50 -8.28 -6.77 -12.56
CA ARG A 50 -8.97 -6.75 -11.28
C ARG A 50 -10.45 -6.43 -11.43
N GLN A 51 -11.03 -6.74 -12.60
CA GLN A 51 -12.44 -6.47 -12.90
C GLN A 51 -13.36 -6.90 -11.74
N GLY A 52 -14.01 -5.91 -11.14
CA GLY A 52 -14.94 -6.12 -10.05
C GLY A 52 -14.32 -6.30 -8.65
N ARG A 53 -12.99 -6.36 -8.49
CA ARG A 53 -12.34 -6.50 -7.16
C ARG A 53 -12.44 -5.27 -6.29
N PHE A 54 -12.62 -4.09 -6.89
CA PHE A 54 -12.71 -2.83 -6.19
C PHE A 54 -13.96 -2.07 -6.60
N VAL A 55 -14.53 -1.33 -5.67
CA VAL A 55 -15.70 -0.48 -5.86
C VAL A 55 -15.44 0.90 -5.27
N TYR A 56 -16.05 1.93 -5.88
CA TYR A 56 -15.96 3.30 -5.39
C TYR A 56 -16.47 3.43 -3.95
N ASP A 57 -15.75 4.23 -3.15
CA ASP A 57 -16.12 4.60 -1.80
C ASP A 57 -15.90 6.11 -1.60
N ALA A 58 -16.94 6.82 -1.16
CA ALA A 58 -16.90 8.28 -1.03
C ALA A 58 -15.93 8.81 0.04
N GLN A 59 -15.47 7.99 0.98
CA GLN A 59 -14.53 8.41 2.03
C GLN A 59 -13.10 8.00 1.74
N LEU A 60 -12.91 6.85 1.07
CA LEU A 60 -11.61 6.25 0.85
C LEU A 60 -11.17 6.25 -0.63
N GLY A 61 -12.05 6.70 -1.56
CA GLY A 61 -11.87 6.61 -3.00
C GLY A 61 -12.31 5.25 -3.53
N PHE A 62 -11.82 4.17 -2.98
CA PHE A 62 -12.21 2.81 -3.32
C PHE A 62 -12.00 1.85 -2.15
N ILE A 63 -12.74 0.75 -2.17
CA ILE A 63 -12.58 -0.37 -1.24
C ILE A 63 -12.65 -1.69 -2.02
N SER A 64 -12.23 -2.77 -1.41
CA SER A 64 -12.48 -4.12 -1.96
C SER A 64 -13.97 -4.38 -2.05
N THR A 65 -14.43 -4.94 -3.18
CA THR A 65 -15.85 -5.16 -3.47
C THR A 65 -16.47 -6.14 -2.48
N PRO A 66 -17.48 -5.73 -1.73
CA PRO A 66 -18.21 -6.63 -0.82
C PRO A 66 -18.72 -7.90 -1.54
N ASN A 67 -18.56 -9.05 -0.90
CA ASN A 67 -18.96 -10.36 -1.41
C ASN A 67 -18.33 -10.75 -2.77
N PHE A 68 -17.18 -10.18 -3.11
CA PHE A 68 -16.42 -10.63 -4.28
C PHE A 68 -15.87 -12.04 -4.03
N ASN A 69 -16.01 -12.92 -5.02
CA ASN A 69 -15.53 -14.31 -4.95
C ASN A 69 -14.77 -14.67 -6.21
N SER A 70 -13.60 -15.26 -6.03
CA SER A 70 -12.79 -15.87 -7.07
C SER A 70 -12.12 -17.15 -6.53
N THR A 71 -11.30 -17.79 -7.35
CA THR A 71 -10.52 -18.96 -6.91
C THR A 71 -9.55 -18.64 -5.78
N ASP A 72 -8.90 -17.47 -5.85
CA ASP A 72 -7.75 -17.18 -5.01
C ASP A 72 -8.01 -16.06 -4.00
N VAL A 73 -8.98 -15.17 -4.30
CA VAL A 73 -9.27 -13.97 -3.53
C VAL A 73 -10.75 -13.84 -3.27
N ASN A 74 -11.12 -13.80 -2.00
CA ASN A 74 -12.52 -13.66 -1.58
C ASN A 74 -12.64 -12.56 -0.51
N TYR A 75 -13.72 -11.77 -0.60
CA TYR A 75 -14.03 -10.72 0.37
C TYR A 75 -15.38 -10.98 1.04
N ASP A 76 -15.47 -10.60 2.30
CA ASP A 76 -16.71 -10.67 3.08
C ASP A 76 -17.71 -9.56 2.66
N ALA A 77 -18.86 -9.51 3.33
CA ALA A 77 -19.91 -8.50 3.07
C ALA A 77 -19.46 -7.06 3.36
N ARG A 78 -18.32 -6.85 4.01
CA ARG A 78 -17.71 -5.54 4.31
C ARG A 78 -16.49 -5.22 3.45
N GLY A 79 -16.13 -6.15 2.54
CA GLY A 79 -14.94 -6.01 1.69
C GLY A 79 -13.63 -6.29 2.44
N TYR A 80 -13.65 -7.04 3.55
CA TYR A 80 -12.45 -7.56 4.19
C TYR A 80 -12.05 -8.89 3.55
N ARG A 81 -10.76 -9.09 3.34
CA ARG A 81 -10.28 -10.34 2.74
C ARG A 81 -10.54 -11.51 3.68
N MET A 82 -11.11 -12.57 3.16
CA MET A 82 -11.38 -13.78 3.91
C MET A 82 -10.08 -14.50 4.28
N GLY A 83 -10.14 -15.29 5.32
CA GLY A 83 -9.04 -16.13 5.79
C GLY A 83 -9.57 -17.53 6.14
N PRO A 84 -8.73 -18.40 6.74
CA PRO A 84 -9.13 -19.72 7.17
C PRO A 84 -10.30 -19.67 8.17
N LEU A 85 -11.19 -20.65 8.09
CA LEU A 85 -12.24 -20.81 9.08
C LEU A 85 -11.64 -21.14 10.45
N LEU A 86 -12.23 -20.57 11.49
CA LEU A 86 -11.83 -20.77 12.87
C LEU A 86 -12.86 -21.63 13.62
N PRO A 87 -12.42 -22.42 14.60
CA PRO A 87 -13.31 -23.02 15.58
C PRO A 87 -14.13 -21.96 16.31
N GLU A 88 -15.35 -22.29 16.73
CA GLU A 88 -16.31 -21.34 17.29
C GLU A 88 -15.79 -20.62 18.55
N ASP A 89 -15.09 -21.32 19.41
CA ASP A 89 -14.47 -20.77 20.63
C ASP A 89 -13.37 -19.75 20.35
N VAL A 90 -12.73 -19.84 19.18
CA VAL A 90 -11.73 -18.87 18.70
C VAL A 90 -12.43 -17.74 17.95
N ALA A 91 -13.40 -18.05 17.09
CA ALA A 91 -14.10 -17.08 16.24
C ALA A 91 -14.80 -15.97 17.05
N ASN A 92 -15.25 -16.29 18.27
CA ASN A 92 -15.95 -15.35 19.17
C ASN A 92 -15.02 -14.38 19.92
N LYS A 93 -13.70 -14.53 19.84
CA LYS A 93 -12.76 -13.59 20.46
C LYS A 93 -12.73 -12.26 19.69
N ARG A 94 -12.45 -11.15 20.41
CA ARG A 94 -12.21 -9.86 19.74
C ARG A 94 -11.07 -10.00 18.72
N PRO A 95 -11.25 -9.58 17.46
CA PRO A 95 -10.25 -9.79 16.42
C PRO A 95 -9.04 -8.87 16.57
N VAL A 96 -7.92 -9.25 15.98
CA VAL A 96 -6.89 -8.32 15.56
C VAL A 96 -7.29 -7.80 14.17
N VAL A 97 -7.17 -6.50 13.92
CA VAL A 97 -7.38 -5.94 12.58
C VAL A 97 -6.03 -5.61 11.94
N ALA A 98 -5.81 -6.15 10.75
CA ALA A 98 -4.61 -5.93 9.95
C ALA A 98 -4.96 -5.00 8.77
N LEU A 99 -4.26 -3.86 8.68
CA LEU A 99 -4.47 -2.83 7.65
C LEU A 99 -3.16 -2.52 6.93
N GLY A 100 -3.25 -1.99 5.73
CA GLY A 100 -2.12 -1.64 4.88
C GLY A 100 -2.52 -1.68 3.41
N ASP A 101 -1.51 -1.79 2.57
CA ASP A 101 -1.63 -1.85 1.12
C ASP A 101 -1.75 -3.29 0.57
N SER A 102 -1.23 -3.52 -0.63
CA SER A 102 -1.19 -4.83 -1.29
C SER A 102 -0.40 -5.89 -0.53
N TYR A 103 0.58 -5.49 0.26
CA TYR A 103 1.38 -6.39 1.11
C TYR A 103 0.54 -6.97 2.25
N THR A 104 -0.36 -6.17 2.80
CA THR A 104 -1.30 -6.63 3.82
C THR A 104 -2.49 -7.35 3.21
N GLN A 105 -3.05 -6.82 2.12
CA GLN A 105 -4.11 -7.51 1.39
C GLN A 105 -3.65 -8.89 0.91
N GLY A 106 -2.37 -9.02 0.51
CA GLY A 106 -1.74 -10.24 0.06
C GLY A 106 -1.94 -10.47 -1.43
N ASP A 107 -1.62 -9.48 -2.27
CA ASP A 107 -1.63 -9.66 -3.72
C ASP A 107 -0.67 -10.80 -4.12
N GLU A 108 -1.00 -11.51 -5.19
CA GLU A 108 -0.31 -12.71 -5.70
C GLU A 108 -0.44 -13.96 -4.79
N LEU A 109 -1.19 -13.88 -3.67
CA LEU A 109 -1.42 -14.99 -2.73
C LEU A 109 -2.89 -15.42 -2.72
N THR A 110 -3.13 -16.66 -2.32
CA THR A 110 -4.47 -17.15 -1.96
C THR A 110 -4.89 -16.64 -0.56
N ASP A 111 -6.17 -16.77 -0.23
CA ASP A 111 -6.73 -16.25 1.03
C ASP A 111 -6.04 -16.81 2.28
N THR A 112 -5.57 -18.05 2.23
CA THR A 112 -4.93 -18.72 3.38
C THR A 112 -3.44 -18.45 3.49
N GLU A 113 -2.81 -17.91 2.44
CA GLU A 113 -1.37 -17.67 2.38
C GLU A 113 -0.97 -16.27 2.83
N THR A 114 -1.92 -15.34 2.94
CA THR A 114 -1.63 -13.96 3.35
C THR A 114 -1.06 -13.91 4.77
N TRP A 115 -0.22 -12.91 5.09
CA TRP A 115 0.33 -12.82 6.44
C TRP A 115 -0.73 -12.66 7.53
N PRO A 116 -1.88 -11.93 7.32
CA PRO A 116 -2.94 -11.89 8.32
C PRO A 116 -3.58 -13.27 8.54
N ALA A 117 -3.78 -14.05 7.48
CA ALA A 117 -4.31 -15.42 7.60
C ALA A 117 -3.36 -16.35 8.36
N GLN A 118 -2.06 -16.25 8.10
CA GLN A 118 -1.03 -17.01 8.81
C GLN A 118 -0.88 -16.55 10.26
N LEU A 119 -0.99 -15.25 10.53
CA LEU A 119 -1.01 -14.68 11.88
C LEU A 119 -2.17 -15.22 12.71
N GLN A 120 -3.34 -15.37 12.09
CA GLN A 120 -4.53 -15.98 12.73
C GLN A 120 -4.21 -17.37 13.30
N GLY A 121 -3.49 -18.20 12.52
CA GLY A 121 -3.03 -19.51 12.96
C GLY A 121 -2.03 -19.45 14.11
N ILE A 122 -1.12 -18.48 14.11
CA ILE A 122 -0.11 -18.31 15.16
C ILE A 122 -0.75 -17.85 16.48
N LEU A 123 -1.65 -16.87 16.41
CA LEU A 123 -2.26 -16.26 17.60
C LEU A 123 -3.44 -17.07 18.17
N HIS A 124 -3.97 -18.06 17.45
CA HIS A 124 -5.23 -18.71 17.77
C HIS A 124 -6.33 -17.69 18.12
N ARG A 125 -6.46 -16.65 17.30
CA ARG A 125 -7.39 -15.52 17.43
C ARG A 125 -7.80 -15.02 16.05
N PRO A 126 -9.05 -14.53 15.87
CA PRO A 126 -9.45 -13.95 14.59
C PRO A 126 -8.54 -12.81 14.17
N VAL A 127 -8.12 -12.81 12.91
CA VAL A 127 -7.39 -11.70 12.29
C VAL A 127 -8.17 -11.26 11.05
N VAL A 128 -8.73 -10.06 11.10
CA VAL A 128 -9.44 -9.46 9.97
C VAL A 128 -8.46 -8.76 9.07
N ASN A 129 -8.35 -9.21 7.83
CA ASN A 129 -7.51 -8.59 6.82
C ASN A 129 -8.28 -7.44 6.13
N ALA A 130 -8.01 -6.22 6.56
CA ALA A 130 -8.58 -4.98 6.03
C ALA A 130 -7.62 -4.24 5.09
N GLY A 131 -6.54 -4.86 4.63
CA GLY A 131 -5.62 -4.32 3.64
C GLY A 131 -6.31 -4.08 2.31
N VAL A 132 -5.86 -3.04 1.57
CA VAL A 132 -6.37 -2.70 0.24
C VAL A 132 -5.21 -2.31 -0.66
N THR A 133 -5.07 -3.03 -1.76
CA THR A 133 -4.03 -2.77 -2.76
C THR A 133 -3.99 -1.32 -3.20
N GLY A 134 -2.79 -0.74 -3.22
CA GLY A 134 -2.56 0.61 -3.73
C GLY A 134 -2.85 1.73 -2.74
N TYR A 135 -3.28 1.42 -1.51
CA TYR A 135 -3.46 2.45 -0.48
C TYR A 135 -2.15 3.13 -0.12
N GLY A 136 -2.23 4.42 0.19
CA GLY A 136 -1.20 5.13 0.94
C GLY A 136 -1.46 5.04 2.44
N ILE A 137 -0.50 5.50 3.23
CA ILE A 137 -0.61 5.50 4.69
C ILE A 137 -1.81 6.32 5.18
N ASP A 138 -2.19 7.36 4.47
CA ASP A 138 -3.34 8.21 4.74
C ASP A 138 -4.68 7.46 4.62
N GLN A 139 -4.89 6.73 3.52
CA GLN A 139 -6.08 5.88 3.35
C GLN A 139 -6.08 4.72 4.35
N THR A 140 -4.91 4.16 4.65
CA THR A 140 -4.78 3.08 5.64
C THR A 140 -5.25 3.53 7.02
N ILE A 141 -4.89 4.74 7.47
CA ILE A 141 -5.34 5.28 8.76
C ILE A 141 -6.85 5.60 8.75
N LEU A 142 -7.37 6.20 7.67
CA LEU A 142 -8.82 6.43 7.54
C LEU A 142 -9.63 5.11 7.56
N ARG A 143 -9.09 4.06 6.91
CA ARG A 143 -9.71 2.73 6.96
C ARG A 143 -9.60 2.11 8.35
N ALA A 144 -8.51 2.36 9.09
CA ALA A 144 -8.37 1.91 10.48
C ALA A 144 -9.46 2.50 11.38
N GLU A 145 -9.78 3.79 11.23
CA GLU A 145 -10.86 4.44 11.98
C GLU A 145 -12.21 3.75 11.73
N ARG A 146 -12.52 3.46 10.45
CA ARG A 146 -13.75 2.73 10.09
C ARG A 146 -13.75 1.32 10.68
N ALA A 147 -12.67 0.55 10.46
CA ALA A 147 -12.58 -0.82 10.93
C ALA A 147 -12.62 -0.94 12.46
N VAL A 148 -12.01 -0.02 13.19
CA VAL A 148 -12.05 0.02 14.65
C VAL A 148 -13.48 0.27 15.17
N ALA A 149 -14.21 1.19 14.55
CA ALA A 149 -15.60 1.48 14.92
C ALA A 149 -16.52 0.25 14.67
N GLU A 150 -16.30 -0.47 13.57
CA GLU A 150 -17.10 -1.63 13.17
C GLU A 150 -16.78 -2.89 13.97
N LEU A 151 -15.49 -3.16 14.21
CA LEU A 151 -15.00 -4.45 14.70
C LEU A 151 -14.67 -4.46 16.18
N LYS A 152 -14.43 -3.30 16.79
CA LYS A 152 -13.97 -3.14 18.19
C LYS A 152 -12.79 -4.11 18.47
N PRO A 153 -11.68 -4.03 17.73
CA PRO A 153 -10.64 -5.04 17.74
C PRO A 153 -9.90 -5.10 19.07
N ALA A 154 -9.24 -6.24 19.34
CA ALA A 154 -8.32 -6.37 20.46
C ALA A 154 -6.98 -5.66 20.21
N ALA A 155 -6.54 -5.59 18.95
CA ALA A 155 -5.34 -4.86 18.55
C ALA A 155 -5.45 -4.40 17.08
N ILE A 156 -4.67 -3.38 16.75
CA ILE A 156 -4.57 -2.80 15.41
C ILE A 156 -3.15 -3.07 14.88
N VAL A 157 -3.02 -3.58 13.66
CA VAL A 157 -1.73 -3.73 12.99
C VAL A 157 -1.75 -2.92 11.71
N ILE A 158 -0.81 -2.00 11.57
CA ILE A 158 -0.61 -1.23 10.34
C ILE A 158 0.66 -1.74 9.67
N GLY A 159 0.51 -2.48 8.58
CA GLY A 159 1.63 -2.79 7.68
C GLY A 159 1.79 -1.66 6.67
N PHE A 160 3.03 -1.27 6.38
CA PHE A 160 3.33 -0.28 5.35
C PHE A 160 4.63 -0.62 4.61
N ILE A 161 4.72 -0.17 3.36
CA ILE A 161 5.97 -0.05 2.63
C ILE A 161 6.33 1.44 2.50
N PRO A 162 7.62 1.80 2.32
CA PRO A 162 8.03 3.21 2.18
C PRO A 162 7.29 3.97 1.06
N ASP A 163 6.84 3.28 0.02
CA ASP A 163 6.06 3.87 -1.07
C ASP A 163 4.68 4.40 -0.64
N ASP A 164 4.10 3.86 0.44
CA ASP A 164 2.81 4.33 0.97
C ASP A 164 2.89 5.76 1.49
N LEU A 165 4.07 6.19 1.95
CA LEU A 165 4.30 7.56 2.39
C LEU A 165 4.33 8.51 1.18
N ARG A 166 4.93 8.07 0.07
CA ARG A 166 4.91 8.82 -1.19
C ARG A 166 3.48 8.94 -1.75
N ARG A 167 2.67 7.89 -1.62
CA ARG A 167 1.25 7.91 -2.04
C ARG A 167 0.43 8.92 -1.22
N ALA A 168 0.82 9.26 0.00
CA ALA A 168 0.16 10.31 0.79
C ALA A 168 0.37 11.73 0.21
N GLU A 169 1.31 11.93 -0.74
CA GLU A 169 1.50 13.19 -1.46
C GLU A 169 0.52 13.35 -2.64
N MET A 170 -0.30 12.35 -2.91
CA MET A 170 -1.10 12.24 -4.12
C MET A 170 -2.58 12.28 -3.83
N ARG A 171 -3.36 12.91 -4.72
CA ARG A 171 -4.83 12.81 -4.74
C ARG A 171 -5.33 11.74 -5.70
N ARG A 172 -4.47 11.26 -6.62
CA ARG A 172 -4.77 10.13 -7.50
C ARG A 172 -3.63 9.13 -7.50
N VAL A 173 -3.97 7.86 -7.33
CA VAL A 173 -3.03 6.75 -7.37
C VAL A 173 -3.67 5.61 -8.17
N TRP A 174 -2.92 5.03 -9.12
CA TRP A 174 -3.41 3.95 -9.98
C TRP A 174 -4.72 4.30 -10.71
N GLY A 175 -4.83 5.54 -11.19
CA GLY A 175 -6.00 6.03 -11.92
C GLY A 175 -7.23 6.30 -11.05
N THR A 176 -7.15 6.15 -9.75
CA THR A 176 -8.28 6.32 -8.82
C THR A 176 -8.06 7.52 -7.92
N GLU A 177 -9.06 8.41 -7.86
CA GLU A 177 -9.07 9.52 -6.92
C GLU A 177 -9.13 9.01 -5.48
N LYS A 178 -8.47 9.72 -4.56
CA LYS A 178 -8.39 9.37 -3.14
C LYS A 178 -8.39 10.62 -2.26
N PRO A 179 -8.78 10.49 -0.98
CA PRO A 179 -8.58 11.56 -0.03
C PRO A 179 -7.08 11.77 0.22
N TYR A 180 -6.72 12.98 0.64
CA TYR A 180 -5.36 13.28 1.07
C TYR A 180 -5.36 14.27 2.23
N PHE A 181 -4.25 14.36 2.95
CA PHE A 181 -4.07 15.30 4.03
C PHE A 181 -3.06 16.39 3.67
N THR A 182 -3.26 17.58 4.23
CA THR A 182 -2.23 18.61 4.33
C THR A 182 -1.92 18.89 5.80
N LEU A 183 -0.76 19.51 6.05
CA LEU A 183 -0.41 20.01 7.37
C LEU A 183 -0.57 21.54 7.40
N GLU A 184 -1.46 22.03 8.26
CA GLU A 184 -1.58 23.44 8.63
C GLU A 184 -0.91 23.63 9.99
N GLY A 185 0.38 24.02 9.99
CA GLY A 185 1.23 23.94 11.18
C GLY A 185 1.48 22.49 11.59
N HIS A 186 0.84 22.03 12.65
CA HIS A 186 0.90 20.64 13.14
C HIS A 186 -0.42 19.88 12.99
N GLU A 187 -1.48 20.53 12.49
CA GLU A 187 -2.79 19.93 12.34
C GLU A 187 -2.99 19.32 10.98
N LEU A 188 -3.53 18.09 10.97
CA LEU A 188 -3.92 17.38 9.75
C LEU A 188 -5.26 17.91 9.26
N LYS A 189 -5.29 18.38 8.02
CA LYS A 189 -6.52 18.77 7.34
C LYS A 189 -6.81 17.79 6.20
N LEU A 190 -7.96 17.14 6.27
CA LEU A 190 -8.43 16.18 5.27
C LEU A 190 -9.08 16.90 4.10
N HIS A 191 -8.74 16.47 2.89
CA HIS A 191 -9.25 16.99 1.62
C HIS A 191 -9.91 15.89 0.80
N ASP A 192 -10.73 16.31 -0.16
CA ASP A 192 -11.43 15.45 -1.13
C ASP A 192 -12.30 14.38 -0.46
N VAL A 193 -13.04 14.76 0.56
CA VAL A 193 -14.09 13.92 1.16
C VAL A 193 -15.41 14.71 1.14
N PRO A 194 -16.44 14.23 0.40
CA PRO A 194 -16.48 12.98 -0.36
C PRO A 194 -15.54 12.98 -1.56
N VAL A 195 -14.89 11.82 -1.79
CA VAL A 195 -13.96 11.67 -2.92
C VAL A 195 -14.74 11.78 -4.23
N PRO A 196 -14.28 12.61 -5.20
CA PRO A 196 -14.94 12.69 -6.50
C PRO A 196 -14.77 11.36 -7.27
N PRO A 197 -15.74 10.99 -8.13
CA PRO A 197 -15.55 9.86 -9.04
C PRO A 197 -14.31 10.07 -9.92
N SER A 198 -13.53 9.00 -10.11
CA SER A 198 -12.34 9.06 -10.96
C SER A 198 -12.72 9.36 -12.40
N PRO A 199 -12.08 10.35 -13.07
CA PRO A 199 -12.34 10.65 -14.46
C PRO A 199 -11.87 9.52 -15.37
N SER A 200 -12.44 9.44 -16.58
CA SER A 200 -11.93 8.54 -17.62
C SER A 200 -10.45 8.87 -17.90
N PRO A 201 -9.54 7.90 -17.94
CA PRO A 201 -8.13 8.15 -18.24
C PRO A 201 -7.91 8.94 -19.53
N ARG A 202 -8.73 8.72 -20.57
CA ARG A 202 -8.62 9.45 -21.85
C ARG A 202 -8.93 10.93 -21.70
N ASP A 203 -9.88 11.28 -20.82
CA ASP A 203 -10.34 12.66 -20.63
C ASP A 203 -9.33 13.50 -19.81
N THR A 204 -8.32 12.85 -19.22
CA THR A 204 -7.28 13.50 -18.43
C THR A 204 -5.96 13.70 -19.17
N LEU A 205 -5.84 13.23 -20.43
CA LEU A 205 -4.64 13.45 -21.24
C LEU A 205 -4.52 14.91 -21.67
N ASP A 206 -3.37 15.51 -21.42
CA ASP A 206 -3.01 16.76 -22.08
C ASP A 206 -2.57 16.51 -23.53
N TRP A 207 -2.34 17.59 -24.30
CA TRP A 207 -1.96 17.50 -25.70
C TRP A 207 -0.60 16.82 -25.91
N ALA A 208 0.35 17.00 -24.98
CA ALA A 208 1.68 16.39 -25.06
C ALA A 208 1.61 14.89 -24.78
N GLN A 209 0.87 14.49 -23.76
CA GLN A 209 0.58 13.09 -23.45
C GLN A 209 -0.19 12.38 -24.57
N TRP A 210 -1.11 13.11 -25.21
CA TRP A 210 -1.87 12.59 -26.35
C TRP A 210 -0.98 12.31 -27.57
N ILE A 211 0.02 13.18 -27.84
CA ILE A 211 0.94 13.02 -28.98
C ILE A 211 2.11 12.11 -28.61
N PHE A 212 2.84 12.43 -27.54
CA PHE A 212 4.09 11.76 -27.19
C PHE A 212 3.89 10.48 -26.37
N GLY A 213 2.69 10.25 -25.85
CA GLY A 213 2.38 9.01 -25.14
C GLY A 213 2.50 7.73 -25.99
N TYR A 214 2.58 7.85 -27.31
CA TYR A 214 2.86 6.72 -28.22
C TYR A 214 4.36 6.45 -28.41
N SER A 215 5.23 7.32 -27.89
CA SER A 215 6.68 7.21 -28.08
C SER A 215 7.34 6.38 -26.98
N VAL A 216 7.91 5.25 -27.37
CA VAL A 216 8.73 4.39 -26.50
C VAL A 216 10.01 5.10 -26.07
N ALA A 217 10.59 5.93 -26.97
CA ALA A 217 11.78 6.71 -26.64
C ALA A 217 11.52 7.74 -25.53
N VAL A 218 10.38 8.45 -25.60
CA VAL A 218 9.95 9.39 -24.55
C VAL A 218 9.71 8.65 -23.24
N ASP A 219 8.97 7.56 -23.25
CA ASP A 219 8.70 6.75 -22.05
C ASP A 219 10.00 6.25 -21.40
N THR A 220 10.92 5.68 -22.22
CA THR A 220 12.23 5.22 -21.74
C THR A 220 13.05 6.35 -21.13
N PHE A 221 13.05 7.53 -21.74
CA PHE A 221 13.75 8.72 -21.20
C PHE A 221 13.15 9.15 -19.87
N LEU A 222 11.82 9.22 -19.78
CA LEU A 222 11.13 9.64 -18.55
C LEU A 222 11.38 8.67 -17.40
N ARG A 223 11.34 7.36 -17.68
CA ARG A 223 11.70 6.31 -16.69
C ARG A 223 13.14 6.42 -16.23
N HIS A 224 14.07 6.63 -17.17
CA HIS A 224 15.49 6.81 -16.82
C HIS A 224 15.71 8.06 -15.90
N LYS A 225 14.88 9.09 -16.05
CA LYS A 225 14.92 10.30 -15.19
C LYS A 225 14.09 10.17 -13.90
N GLY A 226 13.34 9.10 -13.73
CA GLY A 226 12.41 8.93 -12.61
C GLY A 226 11.20 9.87 -12.68
N TRP A 227 10.86 10.37 -13.88
CA TRP A 227 9.76 11.31 -14.12
C TRP A 227 8.48 10.64 -14.61
N GLN A 228 8.45 9.31 -14.67
CA GLN A 228 7.29 8.55 -15.15
C GLN A 228 6.01 8.86 -14.36
N TYR A 229 6.11 9.14 -13.07
CA TYR A 229 4.94 9.41 -12.23
C TYR A 229 4.37 10.83 -12.43
N GLU A 230 5.17 11.78 -12.87
CA GLU A 230 4.71 13.11 -13.26
C GLU A 230 4.13 13.12 -14.69
N TRP A 231 4.53 12.15 -15.51
CA TRP A 231 4.02 11.95 -16.86
C TRP A 231 2.76 11.09 -16.90
N ALA A 232 2.69 10.08 -16.06
CA ALA A 232 1.54 9.19 -15.98
C ALA A 232 0.35 9.93 -15.35
N VAL A 233 -0.85 9.88 -15.99
CA VAL A 233 -2.06 10.49 -15.41
C VAL A 233 -2.78 9.53 -14.45
N ASP A 234 -2.24 8.34 -14.21
CA ASP A 234 -2.69 7.43 -13.17
C ASP A 234 -2.23 7.86 -11.77
N HIS A 235 -1.27 8.77 -11.69
CA HIS A 235 -0.81 9.37 -10.44
C HIS A 235 -0.88 10.90 -10.55
N GLU A 236 -1.48 11.54 -9.57
CA GLU A 236 -1.50 13.00 -9.49
C GLU A 236 -0.99 13.47 -8.13
N ARG A 237 0.21 14.03 -8.15
CA ARG A 237 0.85 14.60 -6.96
C ARG A 237 0.32 16.00 -6.71
N VAL A 238 -0.13 16.26 -5.49
CA VAL A 238 -0.62 17.58 -5.04
C VAL A 238 0.25 18.21 -3.97
N LEU A 239 1.16 17.45 -3.39
CA LEU A 239 2.07 17.93 -2.36
C LEU A 239 3.52 17.79 -2.82
N PRO A 240 4.44 18.64 -2.31
CA PRO A 240 5.87 18.50 -2.58
C PRO A 240 6.41 17.12 -2.18
N ARG A 241 7.44 16.66 -2.88
CA ARG A 241 8.16 15.43 -2.53
C ARG A 241 8.72 15.51 -1.12
N GLY A 242 8.53 14.45 -0.34
CA GLY A 242 8.93 14.35 1.07
C GLY A 242 7.89 14.85 2.07
N GLU A 243 6.84 15.56 1.62
CA GLU A 243 5.75 15.98 2.52
C GLU A 243 4.95 14.79 3.05
N GLY A 244 4.89 13.69 2.28
CA GLY A 244 4.26 12.45 2.71
C GLY A 244 4.87 11.85 3.99
N GLU A 245 6.17 11.99 4.20
CA GLU A 245 6.83 11.55 5.44
C GLU A 245 6.35 12.38 6.65
N ARG A 246 6.18 13.70 6.50
CA ARG A 246 5.67 14.58 7.55
C ARG A 246 4.22 14.28 7.89
N ILE A 247 3.39 14.07 6.87
CA ILE A 247 1.99 13.68 7.03
C ILE A 247 1.91 12.32 7.73
N ALA A 248 2.70 11.33 7.31
CA ALA A 248 2.74 10.02 7.93
C ALA A 248 3.11 10.09 9.43
N CYS A 249 4.07 10.95 9.80
CA CYS A 249 4.40 11.20 11.21
C CYS A 249 3.21 11.77 12.00
N ALA A 250 2.48 12.74 11.45
CA ALA A 250 1.29 13.30 12.11
C ALA A 250 0.16 12.27 12.20
N LEU A 251 0.02 11.39 11.20
CA LEU A 251 -0.93 10.28 11.22
C LEU A 251 -0.62 9.24 12.30
N MET A 252 0.64 9.06 12.71
CA MET A 252 0.97 8.20 13.87
C MET A 252 0.40 8.77 15.17
N GLN A 253 0.40 10.08 15.38
CA GLN A 253 -0.26 10.70 16.54
C GLN A 253 -1.79 10.49 16.51
N ARG A 254 -2.40 10.61 15.32
CA ARG A 254 -3.83 10.35 15.12
C ARG A 254 -4.18 8.90 15.42
N LEU A 255 -3.36 7.95 14.95
CA LEU A 255 -3.52 6.53 15.24
C LEU A 255 -3.35 6.22 16.74
N ALA A 256 -2.40 6.87 17.42
CA ALA A 256 -2.20 6.69 18.86
C ALA A 256 -3.43 7.18 19.65
N GLY A 257 -4.10 8.25 19.20
CA GLY A 257 -5.40 8.67 19.72
C GLY A 257 -6.46 7.59 19.55
N LEU A 258 -6.64 7.11 18.31
CA LEU A 258 -7.59 6.05 17.99
C LEU A 258 -7.36 4.78 18.83
N ALA A 259 -6.10 4.36 18.98
CA ALA A 259 -5.74 3.18 19.77
C ALA A 259 -6.09 3.31 21.24
N ARG A 260 -5.86 4.49 21.84
CA ARG A 260 -6.25 4.79 23.22
C ARG A 260 -7.77 4.78 23.41
N ASP A 261 -8.50 5.49 22.54
CA ASP A 261 -9.96 5.63 22.63
C ASP A 261 -10.66 4.27 22.44
N ALA A 262 -10.13 3.42 21.57
CA ALA A 262 -10.62 2.08 21.32
C ALA A 262 -10.15 1.04 22.37
N GLN A 263 -9.25 1.40 23.27
CA GLN A 263 -8.57 0.45 24.17
C GLN A 263 -8.00 -0.75 23.39
N ALA A 264 -7.39 -0.48 22.23
CA ALA A 264 -6.82 -1.46 21.32
C ALA A 264 -5.38 -1.03 20.95
N PRO A 265 -4.34 -1.65 21.52
CA PRO A 265 -2.97 -1.28 21.20
C PRO A 265 -2.70 -1.41 19.71
N ALA A 266 -1.84 -0.52 19.18
CA ALA A 266 -1.47 -0.54 17.77
C ALA A 266 0.01 -0.89 17.59
N LEU A 267 0.28 -1.71 16.55
CA LEU A 267 1.59 -2.14 16.09
C LEU A 267 1.82 -1.65 14.66
N ILE A 268 2.92 -0.96 14.42
CA ILE A 268 3.34 -0.47 13.11
C ILE A 268 4.44 -1.37 12.58
N VAL A 269 4.26 -1.89 11.36
CA VAL A 269 5.14 -2.91 10.76
C VAL A 269 5.69 -2.39 9.44
N ALA A 270 6.99 -2.13 9.39
CA ALA A 270 7.68 -1.81 8.14
C ALA A 270 7.89 -3.08 7.32
N GLN A 271 7.48 -3.03 6.07
CA GLN A 271 7.67 -4.06 5.05
C GLN A 271 8.45 -3.45 3.88
N TYR A 272 9.06 -4.29 3.07
CA TYR A 272 9.92 -3.83 1.98
C TYR A 272 9.63 -4.60 0.71
N ASP A 273 9.76 -3.94 -0.42
CA ASP A 273 9.64 -4.57 -1.72
C ASP A 273 10.93 -5.31 -2.14
N PRO A 274 10.86 -6.25 -3.10
CA PRO A 274 12.02 -7.04 -3.52
C PRO A 274 13.15 -6.21 -4.12
N TYR A 275 12.88 -5.00 -4.63
CA TYR A 275 13.92 -4.12 -5.18
C TYR A 275 14.90 -3.66 -4.11
N SER A 276 14.51 -3.71 -2.85
CA SER A 276 15.39 -3.46 -1.70
C SER A 276 16.58 -4.43 -1.59
N TRP A 277 16.61 -5.51 -2.37
CA TRP A 277 17.72 -6.47 -2.45
C TRP A 277 18.30 -6.63 -3.85
N GLN A 278 17.86 -5.81 -4.81
CA GLN A 278 18.31 -5.87 -6.20
C GLN A 278 19.19 -4.70 -6.61
N ASP A 279 19.13 -3.59 -5.88
CA ASP A 279 19.88 -2.35 -6.15
C ASP A 279 20.67 -1.94 -4.91
N ALA A 280 21.81 -1.27 -5.08
CA ALA A 280 22.68 -0.90 -3.97
C ALA A 280 22.25 0.39 -3.24
N GLU A 281 21.61 1.33 -3.93
CA GLU A 281 21.24 2.64 -3.38
C GLU A 281 19.78 2.68 -2.92
N PHE A 282 18.89 1.99 -3.62
CA PHE A 282 17.46 1.95 -3.31
C PHE A 282 17.17 1.50 -1.87
N PRO A 283 17.77 0.44 -1.32
CA PRO A 283 17.49 0.00 0.05
C PRO A 283 17.90 1.02 1.10
N LYS A 284 18.90 1.84 0.89
CA LYS A 284 19.32 2.86 1.85
C LYS A 284 18.20 3.89 2.07
N GLU A 285 17.61 4.37 0.98
CA GLU A 285 16.50 5.32 1.05
C GLU A 285 15.23 4.68 1.61
N GLN A 286 14.88 3.47 1.20
CA GLN A 286 13.73 2.74 1.73
C GLN A 286 13.85 2.54 3.25
N ARG A 287 15.02 2.11 3.74
CA ARG A 287 15.26 1.94 5.17
C ARG A 287 15.25 3.26 5.93
N ARG A 288 15.76 4.35 5.34
CA ARG A 288 15.70 5.69 5.95
C ARG A 288 14.25 6.13 6.17
N ILE A 289 13.41 5.99 5.13
CA ILE A 289 11.99 6.35 5.18
C ILE A 289 11.27 5.49 6.21
N ALA A 290 11.45 4.19 6.17
CA ALA A 290 10.85 3.26 7.14
C ALA A 290 11.26 3.58 8.58
N ALA A 291 12.56 3.76 8.83
CA ALA A 291 13.06 4.12 10.16
C ALA A 291 12.50 5.45 10.65
N GLY A 292 12.32 6.43 9.75
CA GLY A 292 11.68 7.71 10.06
C GLY A 292 10.26 7.53 10.58
N LEU A 293 9.42 6.76 9.88
CA LEU A 293 8.05 6.51 10.31
C LEU A 293 7.98 5.68 11.59
N LEU A 294 8.79 4.62 11.72
CA LEU A 294 8.85 3.81 12.94
C LEU A 294 9.26 4.66 14.16
N LYS A 295 10.20 5.61 13.96
CA LYS A 295 10.53 6.57 15.02
C LYS A 295 9.34 7.44 15.40
N CYS A 296 8.62 8.02 14.43
CA CYS A 296 7.43 8.81 14.69
C CYS A 296 6.35 8.00 15.45
N ALA A 297 6.17 6.72 15.07
CA ALA A 297 5.26 5.81 15.75
C ALA A 297 5.68 5.56 17.19
N THR A 298 6.97 5.30 17.44
CA THR A 298 7.51 5.12 18.79
C THR A 298 7.37 6.39 19.63
N ASP A 299 7.66 7.56 19.07
CA ASP A 299 7.49 8.86 19.73
C ASP A 299 6.00 9.13 20.07
N ALA A 300 5.07 8.57 19.31
CA ALA A 300 3.63 8.61 19.59
C ALA A 300 3.17 7.55 20.63
N GLY A 301 4.06 6.70 21.11
CA GLY A 301 3.76 5.63 22.06
C GLY A 301 3.20 4.35 21.43
N LEU A 302 3.36 4.18 20.12
CA LEU A 302 2.96 2.98 19.39
C LEU A 302 4.10 1.94 19.39
N ALA A 303 3.73 0.65 19.36
CA ALA A 303 4.70 -0.42 19.17
C ALA A 303 5.13 -0.51 17.69
N THR A 304 6.36 -0.96 17.45
CA THR A 304 6.93 -1.00 16.10
C THR A 304 7.67 -2.30 15.82
N VAL A 305 7.66 -2.72 14.57
CA VAL A 305 8.46 -3.84 14.05
C VAL A 305 9.06 -3.41 12.71
N ASP A 306 10.37 -3.60 12.56
CA ASP A 306 11.09 -3.50 11.30
C ASP A 306 11.41 -4.91 10.78
N SER A 307 10.78 -5.32 9.68
CA SER A 307 10.97 -6.66 9.13
C SER A 307 12.29 -6.83 8.34
N PHE A 308 13.03 -5.75 8.06
CA PHE A 308 14.19 -5.79 7.16
C PHE A 308 15.21 -6.86 7.53
N ALA A 309 15.65 -6.89 8.79
CA ALA A 309 16.68 -7.81 9.23
C ALA A 309 16.26 -9.30 9.14
N ALA A 310 14.98 -9.59 9.39
CA ALA A 310 14.45 -10.94 9.25
C ALA A 310 14.44 -11.38 7.78
N PHE A 311 14.00 -10.48 6.89
CA PHE A 311 14.00 -10.72 5.45
C PHE A 311 15.41 -10.85 4.88
N ASP A 312 16.34 -9.97 5.26
CA ASP A 312 17.73 -10.02 4.82
C ASP A 312 18.38 -11.37 5.18
N LYS A 313 18.19 -11.83 6.40
CA LYS A 313 18.65 -13.15 6.84
C LYS A 313 18.01 -14.30 6.05
N ALA A 314 16.72 -14.24 5.79
CA ALA A 314 16.00 -15.28 5.07
C ALA A 314 16.40 -15.32 3.60
N ILE A 315 16.56 -14.15 2.96
CA ILE A 315 17.00 -14.03 1.56
C ILE A 315 18.44 -14.54 1.41
N ALA A 316 19.34 -14.23 2.35
CA ALA A 316 20.68 -14.75 2.35
C ALA A 316 20.73 -16.28 2.46
N ALA A 317 19.80 -16.90 3.18
CA ALA A 317 19.73 -18.34 3.37
C ALA A 317 19.01 -19.08 2.23
N MET A 318 17.96 -18.54 1.65
CA MET A 318 17.03 -19.23 0.74
C MET A 318 16.94 -18.62 -0.65
N GLY A 319 17.52 -17.44 -0.86
CA GLY A 319 17.43 -16.66 -2.10
C GLY A 319 16.15 -15.81 -2.19
N LEU A 320 16.24 -14.73 -2.97
CA LEU A 320 15.18 -13.73 -3.10
C LEU A 320 13.86 -14.34 -3.60
N HIS A 321 13.92 -15.20 -4.61
CA HIS A 321 12.73 -15.83 -5.24
C HIS A 321 12.00 -16.84 -4.35
N SER A 322 12.60 -17.26 -3.23
CA SER A 322 11.90 -18.07 -2.23
C SER A 322 11.04 -17.19 -1.31
N ILE A 323 11.47 -15.96 -1.08
CA ILE A 323 10.86 -15.01 -0.15
C ILE A 323 9.87 -14.09 -0.85
N TYR A 324 10.11 -13.77 -2.13
CA TYR A 324 9.25 -12.93 -2.94
C TYR A 324 8.79 -13.66 -4.21
N LEU A 325 7.54 -13.42 -4.60
CA LEU A 325 7.01 -13.68 -5.92
C LEU A 325 7.51 -12.58 -6.88
N LYS A 326 6.71 -12.12 -7.82
CA LYS A 326 7.16 -11.08 -8.73
C LYS A 326 7.37 -9.72 -8.04
N HIS A 327 6.39 -9.29 -7.24
CA HIS A 327 6.41 -7.98 -6.57
C HIS A 327 6.08 -8.05 -5.07
N HIS A 328 5.46 -9.13 -4.62
CA HIS A 328 4.95 -9.26 -3.25
C HIS A 328 5.60 -10.47 -2.55
N PRO A 329 5.53 -10.52 -1.21
CA PRO A 329 6.02 -11.67 -0.45
C PRO A 329 5.38 -12.98 -0.94
N SER A 330 6.20 -14.03 -1.04
CA SER A 330 5.72 -15.40 -1.23
C SER A 330 4.97 -15.89 0.03
N PRO A 331 4.35 -17.08 0.02
CA PRO A 331 3.80 -17.67 1.25
C PRO A 331 4.83 -17.76 2.39
N ILE A 332 6.12 -17.98 2.08
CA ILE A 332 7.21 -17.99 3.05
C ILE A 332 7.48 -16.58 3.57
N GLY A 333 7.56 -15.57 2.67
CA GLY A 333 7.72 -14.18 3.06
C GLY A 333 6.55 -13.68 3.92
N ALA A 334 5.32 -14.04 3.55
CA ALA A 334 4.13 -13.74 4.34
C ALA A 334 4.18 -14.39 5.73
N ARG A 335 4.70 -15.61 5.84
CA ARG A 335 4.92 -16.29 7.12
C ARG A 335 5.92 -15.55 8.00
N LEU A 336 7.02 -15.07 7.43
CA LEU A 336 8.02 -14.27 8.16
C LEU A 336 7.40 -12.98 8.72
N ILE A 337 6.55 -12.28 7.94
CA ILE A 337 5.83 -11.10 8.44
C ILE A 337 4.92 -11.50 9.60
N ALA A 338 4.13 -12.56 9.44
CA ALA A 338 3.21 -13.03 10.48
C ALA A 338 3.92 -13.35 11.80
N GLU A 339 5.11 -13.98 11.74
CA GLU A 339 5.93 -14.29 12.92
C GLU A 339 6.47 -13.06 13.61
N GLN A 340 6.95 -12.06 12.85
CA GLN A 340 7.41 -10.78 13.39
C GLN A 340 6.25 -10.00 14.03
N VAL A 341 5.09 -9.98 13.39
CA VAL A 341 3.87 -9.34 13.92
C VAL A 341 3.42 -10.05 15.20
N ALA A 342 3.39 -11.37 15.22
CA ALA A 342 3.02 -12.15 16.42
C ALA A 342 3.93 -11.82 17.60
N ALA A 343 5.25 -11.79 17.38
CA ALA A 343 6.21 -11.44 18.40
C ALA A 343 6.02 -10.01 18.94
N GLY A 344 5.70 -9.05 18.06
CA GLY A 344 5.40 -7.66 18.44
C GLY A 344 4.07 -7.50 19.18
N LEU A 345 3.05 -8.32 18.84
CA LEU A 345 1.72 -8.25 19.46
C LEU A 345 1.62 -8.96 20.81
N ALA A 346 2.36 -10.03 21.04
CA ALA A 346 2.25 -10.84 22.25
C ALA A 346 2.29 -9.98 23.53
N PRO A 347 3.33 -9.13 23.76
CA PRO A 347 3.39 -8.32 24.98
C PRO A 347 2.30 -7.24 25.08
N LEU A 348 1.64 -6.90 23.97
CA LEU A 348 0.55 -5.92 23.94
C LEU A 348 -0.78 -6.56 24.35
N LEU A 349 -1.03 -7.78 23.88
CA LEU A 349 -2.24 -8.55 24.20
C LEU A 349 -2.22 -9.07 25.65
N ASP A 350 -1.06 -9.47 26.16
CA ASP A 350 -0.91 -9.92 27.54
C ASP A 350 -1.24 -8.81 28.55
N ARG A 351 -0.77 -7.57 28.30
CA ARG A 351 -1.09 -6.42 29.14
C ARG A 351 -2.58 -6.07 29.17
N GLN A 352 -3.33 -6.40 28.13
CA GLN A 352 -4.79 -6.19 28.12
C GLN A 352 -5.54 -7.21 28.99
N SER A 353 -5.09 -8.48 29.01
CA SER A 353 -5.68 -9.51 29.86
C SER A 353 -5.53 -9.17 31.36
N ASP A 354 -4.33 -8.71 31.77
CA ASP A 354 -4.05 -8.34 33.15
C ASP A 354 -4.89 -7.14 33.65
N GLN A 355 -5.18 -6.18 32.75
CA GLN A 355 -6.05 -5.03 33.10
C GLN A 355 -7.54 -5.39 33.15
N GLY A 356 -7.96 -6.40 32.41
CA GLY A 356 -9.35 -6.91 32.44
C GLY A 356 -9.68 -7.65 33.72
N ASP A 357 -8.77 -8.50 34.20
CA ASP A 357 -8.97 -9.32 35.42
C ASP A 357 -8.88 -8.51 36.70
N GLY A 358 -8.05 -7.45 36.75
CA GLY A 358 -7.93 -6.55 37.91
C GLY A 358 -9.18 -5.69 38.20
N HIS A 359 -10.09 -5.55 37.23
CA HIS A 359 -11.31 -4.79 37.42
C HIS A 359 -12.51 -5.65 37.90
N SER A 360 -12.43 -6.98 37.74
CA SER A 360 -13.44 -7.92 38.19
C SER A 360 -13.34 -8.24 39.69
N ASP A 361 -12.15 -8.16 40.29
CA ASP A 361 -11.94 -8.49 41.70
C ASP A 361 -12.32 -7.35 42.64
N VAL A 362 -12.27 -6.09 42.21
CA VAL A 362 -12.65 -4.94 43.05
C VAL A 362 -14.17 -4.85 43.30
N HIS A 363 -14.99 -5.52 42.47
CA HIS A 363 -16.44 -5.53 42.67
C HIS A 363 -16.95 -6.72 43.51
N ARG A 364 -16.11 -7.76 43.74
CA ARG A 364 -16.49 -8.87 44.63
C ARG A 364 -16.35 -8.56 46.13
N ASP A 365 -15.37 -7.71 46.49
CA ASP A 365 -15.13 -7.36 47.90
C ASP A 365 -16.04 -6.27 48.49
N ARG A 366 -17.00 -5.72 47.72
CA ARG A 366 -17.99 -4.76 48.21
C ARG A 366 -19.38 -5.36 48.46
N GLN A 367 -19.53 -6.68 48.37
CA GLN A 367 -20.81 -7.37 48.67
C GLN A 367 -20.66 -8.47 49.74
N GLN A 368 -19.68 -8.35 50.62
CA GLN A 368 -19.61 -9.12 51.86
C GLN A 368 -19.79 -8.21 53.10
#